data_1d7de43a81d04a922cf70e5d77ebc6a9
#
_entry.id   1d7de43a81d04a922cf70e5d77ebc6a9
#
_cell.length_a   1.000
_cell.length_b   1.000
_cell.length_c   1.000
_cell.angle_alpha   90.00
_cell.angle_beta   90.00
_cell.angle_gamma   90.00
#
_symmetry.space_group_name_H-M   'P 1'
#
loop_
_entity.id
_entity.type
_entity.pdbx_description
1 polymer ?
#
loop_
_entity_poly.entity_id
_entity_poly.type
_entity_poly.pdbx_seq_one_letter_code
_entity_poly.pdbx_strand_id
1 'polypeptide(L)'
;MLFLVKLFPEITIKTRPVRRRFIRQLRKNIRSVVSEFDPAVSVAGEWDNLQVQTSTDEPVLIAQISERLACTPGIAKFLHVDKYPRTDLDAMLDLALEYYREKLVGKTFAVRCKRNGKHAFKSTDVERYVGAGLNAQTDAVGVRLKDPDVTVLIEVRDDVVFMVRDQRAGMGGFPLGCQDSVLSLISGGFDSSVSSYLCIKRGLQTHYCFFNLGGRAHELAVKEVALFLWMKYHSSHRVKFISVPFEGVVEEILNKVDNAQMGVILKRMMLRAAEQIAAGLHIEALVTGESVAQVSSQTLPNLAVIDSVTDALVLRPLAT
;
A
#
# COMPACT_ATOMS: atom_id res chain seq x y z
N MET A 1 19.11 -10.72 -5.29
CA MET A 1 18.92 -9.32 -4.86
C MET A 1 18.34 -9.23 -3.45
N LEU A 2 18.59 -8.13 -2.72
CA LEU A 2 18.07 -7.93 -1.35
C LEU A 2 17.31 -6.61 -1.22
N PHE A 3 16.09 -6.67 -0.67
CA PHE A 3 15.32 -5.49 -0.29
C PHE A 3 15.15 -5.41 1.23
N LEU A 4 15.38 -4.23 1.80
CA LEU A 4 15.06 -3.91 3.18
C LEU A 4 13.72 -3.16 3.21
N VAL A 5 12.66 -3.83 3.64
CA VAL A 5 11.31 -3.27 3.73
C VAL A 5 11.13 -2.61 5.09
N LYS A 6 10.77 -1.32 5.09
CA LYS A 6 10.44 -0.54 6.28
C LYS A 6 8.94 -0.57 6.52
N LEU A 7 8.54 -0.89 7.72
CA LEU A 7 7.14 -0.96 8.13
C LEU A 7 6.51 0.44 8.16
N PHE A 8 5.22 0.52 7.90
CA PHE A 8 4.48 1.75 8.11
C PHE A 8 4.51 2.15 9.59
N PRO A 9 4.79 3.43 9.93
CA PRO A 9 5.04 3.87 11.31
C PRO A 9 3.96 3.47 12.31
N GLU A 10 2.68 3.54 11.93
CA GLU A 10 1.58 3.16 12.80
C GLU A 10 1.61 1.66 13.23
N ILE A 11 2.30 0.79 12.49
CA ILE A 11 2.50 -0.60 12.88
C ILE A 11 3.50 -0.67 14.05
N THR A 12 4.51 0.19 14.02
CA THR A 12 5.62 0.14 15.00
C THR A 12 5.23 0.62 16.38
N ILE A 13 4.19 1.46 16.49
CA ILE A 13 3.67 1.98 17.76
C ILE A 13 2.58 1.08 18.41
N LYS A 14 2.15 0.02 17.73
CA LYS A 14 1.18 -0.94 18.30
C LYS A 14 1.80 -1.75 19.44
N THR A 15 0.95 -2.27 20.32
CA THR A 15 1.37 -3.20 21.36
C THR A 15 2.12 -4.40 20.78
N ARG A 16 3.04 -4.96 21.55
CA ARG A 16 3.91 -6.05 21.09
C ARG A 16 3.16 -7.24 20.45
N PRO A 17 2.05 -7.76 20.99
CA PRO A 17 1.29 -8.84 20.36
C PRO A 17 0.68 -8.42 19.01
N VAL A 18 0.05 -7.24 18.94
CA VAL A 18 -0.57 -6.71 17.72
C VAL A 18 0.49 -6.48 16.64
N ARG A 19 1.60 -5.85 17.00
CA ARG A 19 2.72 -5.61 16.08
C ARG A 19 3.26 -6.93 15.50
N ARG A 20 3.46 -7.97 16.33
CA ARG A 20 3.90 -9.28 15.86
C ARG A 20 2.90 -9.91 14.88
N ARG A 21 1.59 -9.80 15.15
CA ARG A 21 0.53 -10.27 14.25
C ARG A 21 0.62 -9.57 12.90
N PHE A 22 0.75 -8.23 12.90
CA PHE A 22 0.84 -7.42 11.67
C PHE A 22 2.10 -7.75 10.86
N ILE A 23 3.24 -7.87 11.51
CA ILE A 23 4.50 -8.24 10.85
C ILE A 23 4.40 -9.65 10.23
N ARG A 24 3.82 -10.61 10.94
CA ARG A 24 3.62 -11.98 10.42
C ARG A 24 2.71 -11.95 9.18
N GLN A 25 1.63 -11.19 9.23
CA GLN A 25 0.73 -11.05 8.09
C GLN A 25 1.43 -10.35 6.92
N LEU A 26 2.16 -9.28 7.14
CA LEU A 26 2.90 -8.58 6.09
C LEU A 26 3.92 -9.50 5.41
N ARG A 27 4.66 -10.30 6.19
CA ARG A 27 5.59 -11.31 5.64
C ARG A 27 4.88 -12.28 4.70
N LYS A 28 3.70 -12.78 5.12
CA LYS A 28 2.88 -13.69 4.32
C LYS A 28 2.43 -13.01 3.02
N ASN A 29 1.95 -11.76 3.11
CA ASN A 29 1.49 -11.00 1.95
C ASN A 29 2.63 -10.76 0.96
N ILE A 30 3.78 -10.26 1.44
CA ILE A 30 4.96 -10.03 0.58
C ILE A 30 5.38 -11.34 -0.11
N ARG A 31 5.49 -12.44 0.64
CA ARG A 31 5.84 -13.73 0.04
C ARG A 31 4.84 -14.12 -1.04
N SER A 32 3.54 -13.99 -0.80
CA SER A 32 2.50 -14.33 -1.76
C SER A 32 2.63 -13.55 -3.07
N VAL A 33 2.80 -12.22 -3.00
CA VAL A 33 2.84 -11.37 -4.20
C VAL A 33 4.18 -11.42 -4.94
N VAL A 34 5.28 -11.70 -4.25
CA VAL A 34 6.61 -11.79 -4.87
C VAL A 34 6.86 -13.17 -5.45
N SER A 35 6.29 -14.24 -4.87
CA SER A 35 6.44 -15.60 -5.39
C SER A 35 5.84 -15.82 -6.78
N GLU A 36 5.01 -14.90 -7.26
CA GLU A 36 4.54 -14.87 -8.66
C GLU A 36 5.69 -14.66 -9.66
N PHE A 37 6.75 -13.97 -9.24
CA PHE A 37 7.92 -13.61 -10.05
C PHE A 37 9.18 -14.40 -9.66
N ASP A 38 9.27 -14.77 -8.38
CA ASP A 38 10.38 -15.54 -7.82
C ASP A 38 9.86 -16.53 -6.77
N PRO A 39 9.56 -17.79 -7.17
CA PRO A 39 9.05 -18.81 -6.25
C PRO A 39 10.00 -19.13 -5.08
N ALA A 40 11.31 -18.87 -5.25
CA ALA A 40 12.33 -19.12 -4.22
C ALA A 40 12.52 -17.93 -3.27
N VAL A 41 11.71 -16.87 -3.38
CA VAL A 41 11.81 -15.69 -2.51
C VAL A 41 11.78 -16.04 -1.03
N SER A 42 12.71 -15.49 -0.28
CA SER A 42 12.75 -15.56 1.17
C SER A 42 12.36 -14.22 1.80
N VAL A 43 11.45 -14.26 2.78
CA VAL A 43 11.05 -13.07 3.54
C VAL A 43 11.32 -13.33 5.02
N ALA A 44 12.29 -12.61 5.58
CA ALA A 44 12.76 -12.74 6.97
C ALA A 44 12.62 -11.41 7.73
N GLY A 45 12.85 -11.44 9.04
CA GLY A 45 12.80 -10.27 9.91
C GLY A 45 11.56 -10.24 10.81
N GLU A 46 11.67 -9.57 11.96
CA GLU A 46 10.64 -9.66 13.01
C GLU A 46 10.25 -8.33 13.63
N TRP A 47 11.06 -7.30 13.60
CA TRP A 47 10.83 -6.16 14.46
C TRP A 47 10.65 -4.84 13.69
N ASP A 48 11.71 -4.29 13.12
CA ASP A 48 11.67 -2.96 12.48
C ASP A 48 11.72 -3.01 10.97
N ASN A 49 12.20 -4.12 10.41
CA ASN A 49 12.41 -4.28 8.99
C ASN A 49 12.20 -5.72 8.58
N LEU A 50 11.68 -5.88 7.37
CA LEU A 50 11.71 -7.17 6.71
C LEU A 50 12.81 -7.18 5.66
N GLN A 51 13.46 -8.33 5.50
CA GLN A 51 14.41 -8.60 4.44
C GLN A 51 13.71 -9.48 3.42
N VAL A 52 13.67 -9.04 2.18
CA VAL A 52 13.14 -9.80 1.05
C VAL A 52 14.34 -10.16 0.17
N GLN A 53 14.73 -11.43 0.20
CA GLN A 53 15.82 -11.98 -0.58
C GLN A 53 15.25 -12.70 -1.79
N THR A 54 15.58 -12.23 -3.00
CA THR A 54 15.21 -12.87 -4.26
C THR A 54 16.34 -13.79 -4.74
N SER A 55 15.98 -14.83 -5.46
CA SER A 55 16.94 -15.72 -6.15
C SER A 55 17.36 -15.17 -7.51
N THR A 56 16.51 -14.33 -8.12
CA THR A 56 16.78 -13.68 -9.39
C THR A 56 17.48 -12.32 -9.20
N ASP A 57 18.28 -11.96 -10.18
CA ASP A 57 18.90 -10.64 -10.39
C ASP A 57 18.50 -10.02 -11.74
N GLU A 58 17.59 -10.67 -12.47
CA GLU A 58 17.09 -10.20 -13.76
C GLU A 58 16.38 -8.83 -13.61
N PRO A 59 16.82 -7.77 -14.34
CA PRO A 59 16.32 -6.42 -14.16
C PRO A 59 14.80 -6.28 -14.33
N VAL A 60 14.20 -7.02 -15.26
CA VAL A 60 12.76 -6.97 -15.52
C VAL A 60 11.98 -7.53 -14.33
N LEU A 61 12.37 -8.70 -13.81
CA LEU A 61 11.73 -9.31 -12.64
C LEU A 61 11.92 -8.45 -11.39
N ILE A 62 13.12 -7.87 -11.21
CA ILE A 62 13.39 -6.94 -10.09
C ILE A 62 12.51 -5.69 -10.17
N ALA A 63 12.27 -5.15 -11.36
CA ALA A 63 11.36 -4.02 -11.54
C ALA A 63 9.91 -4.40 -11.19
N GLN A 64 9.44 -5.57 -11.61
CA GLN A 64 8.11 -6.09 -11.27
C GLN A 64 7.95 -6.35 -9.77
N ILE A 65 8.94 -6.98 -9.13
CA ILE A 65 8.97 -7.17 -7.67
C ILE A 65 8.92 -5.83 -6.94
N SER A 66 9.69 -4.84 -7.41
CA SER A 66 9.69 -3.49 -6.82
C SER A 66 8.33 -2.83 -6.91
N GLU A 67 7.63 -2.96 -8.05
CA GLU A 67 6.26 -2.44 -8.20
C GLU A 67 5.28 -3.15 -7.25
N ARG A 68 5.40 -4.47 -7.09
CA ARG A 68 4.58 -5.23 -6.13
C ARG A 68 4.83 -4.80 -4.69
N LEU A 69 6.08 -4.60 -4.30
CA LEU A 69 6.42 -4.08 -2.98
C LEU A 69 5.85 -2.68 -2.74
N ALA A 70 5.94 -1.80 -3.75
CA ALA A 70 5.38 -0.44 -3.68
C ALA A 70 3.86 -0.44 -3.48
N CYS A 71 3.15 -1.43 -4.05
CA CYS A 71 1.70 -1.57 -3.98
C CYS A 71 1.20 -2.48 -2.84
N THR A 72 2.09 -2.96 -1.97
CA THR A 72 1.72 -3.84 -0.84
C THR A 72 1.38 -3.01 0.41
N PRO A 73 0.13 -3.12 0.95
CA PRO A 73 -0.26 -2.42 2.17
C PRO A 73 0.58 -2.83 3.37
N GLY A 74 1.01 -1.86 4.17
CA GLY A 74 1.87 -2.05 5.34
C GLY A 74 3.32 -1.67 5.11
N ILE A 75 3.74 -1.43 3.87
CA ILE A 75 5.09 -1.01 3.51
C ILE A 75 5.16 0.52 3.43
N ALA A 76 5.97 1.16 4.28
CA ALA A 76 6.21 2.60 4.19
C ALA A 76 7.15 2.95 3.05
N LYS A 77 8.25 2.21 2.96
CA LYS A 77 9.25 2.29 1.90
C LYS A 77 10.10 1.03 1.90
N PHE A 78 10.82 0.81 0.83
CA PHE A 78 11.81 -0.26 0.75
C PHE A 78 13.08 0.24 0.08
N LEU A 79 14.20 -0.40 0.45
CA LEU A 79 15.53 -0.08 -0.03
C LEU A 79 16.05 -1.29 -0.80
N HIS A 80 16.50 -1.09 -2.02
CA HIS A 80 17.30 -2.07 -2.75
C HIS A 80 18.74 -1.93 -2.26
N VAL A 81 19.32 -2.99 -1.72
CA VAL A 81 20.61 -2.92 -1.03
C VAL A 81 21.53 -4.08 -1.42
N ASP A 82 22.82 -3.83 -1.33
CA ASP A 82 23.84 -4.86 -1.25
C ASP A 82 24.37 -4.98 0.17
N LYS A 83 24.70 -6.21 0.54
CA LYS A 83 25.11 -6.58 1.89
C LYS A 83 26.60 -6.89 1.90
N TYR A 84 27.33 -6.21 2.78
CA TYR A 84 28.75 -6.42 3.00
C TYR A 84 29.03 -6.77 4.46
N PRO A 85 30.09 -7.53 4.76
CA PRO A 85 30.55 -7.69 6.13
C PRO A 85 30.91 -6.30 6.68
N ARG A 86 30.86 -6.15 8.01
CA ARG A 86 31.25 -4.89 8.66
C ARG A 86 32.69 -4.55 8.29
N THR A 87 32.89 -3.33 7.85
CA THR A 87 34.15 -2.78 7.41
C THR A 87 34.48 -1.54 8.21
N ASP A 88 35.70 -1.04 8.09
CA ASP A 88 36.11 0.27 8.59
C ASP A 88 35.54 1.42 7.73
N LEU A 89 35.88 2.65 8.10
CA LEU A 89 35.38 3.84 7.41
C LEU A 89 35.94 3.97 5.99
N ASP A 90 37.18 3.50 5.76
CA ASP A 90 37.82 3.54 4.44
C ASP A 90 37.09 2.65 3.46
N ALA A 91 36.83 1.41 3.84
CA ALA A 91 36.08 0.49 2.98
C ALA A 91 34.62 0.93 2.76
N MET A 92 33.99 1.60 3.73
CA MET A 92 32.66 2.23 3.50
C MET A 92 32.74 3.38 2.48
N LEU A 93 33.83 4.15 2.47
CA LEU A 93 34.07 5.18 1.47
C LEU A 93 34.28 4.56 0.09
N ASP A 94 35.10 3.51 -0.03
CA ASP A 94 35.35 2.83 -1.30
C ASP A 94 34.05 2.27 -1.90
N LEU A 95 33.21 1.62 -1.09
CA LEU A 95 31.89 1.19 -1.51
C LEU A 95 31.01 2.37 -1.94
N ALA A 96 31.01 3.49 -1.20
CA ALA A 96 30.22 4.65 -1.56
C ALA A 96 30.70 5.27 -2.88
N LEU A 97 31.99 5.30 -3.16
CA LEU A 97 32.56 5.74 -4.43
C LEU A 97 32.12 4.83 -5.57
N GLU A 98 32.14 3.51 -5.40
CA GLU A 98 31.66 2.54 -6.40
C GLU A 98 30.19 2.79 -6.79
N TYR A 99 29.31 3.02 -5.78
CA TYR A 99 27.87 3.14 -5.99
C TYR A 99 27.38 4.49 -6.45
N TYR A 100 28.10 5.56 -6.09
CA TYR A 100 27.59 6.91 -6.20
C TYR A 100 28.43 7.85 -7.06
N ARG A 101 29.67 7.52 -7.43
CA ARG A 101 30.55 8.40 -8.22
C ARG A 101 29.84 9.02 -9.42
N GLU A 102 29.24 8.19 -10.28
CA GLU A 102 28.55 8.67 -11.48
C GLU A 102 27.26 9.44 -11.16
N LYS A 103 26.55 9.03 -10.09
CA LYS A 103 25.31 9.68 -9.68
C LYS A 103 25.52 11.07 -9.11
N LEU A 104 26.71 11.39 -8.64
CA LEU A 104 27.05 12.65 -7.99
C LEU A 104 27.55 13.71 -8.98
N VAL A 105 27.88 13.37 -10.21
CA VAL A 105 28.40 14.32 -11.21
C VAL A 105 27.45 15.51 -11.37
N GLY A 106 27.95 16.72 -11.09
CA GLY A 106 27.21 17.97 -11.20
C GLY A 106 26.04 18.13 -10.20
N LYS A 107 26.01 17.34 -9.12
CA LYS A 107 24.92 17.38 -8.14
C LYS A 107 25.40 17.66 -6.73
N THR A 108 24.52 18.24 -5.93
CA THR A 108 24.71 18.34 -4.48
C THR A 108 24.31 17.03 -3.80
N PHE A 109 24.97 16.71 -2.68
CA PHE A 109 24.64 15.47 -1.98
C PHE A 109 24.70 15.59 -0.46
N ALA A 110 24.10 14.61 0.22
CA ALA A 110 24.29 14.38 1.65
C ALA A 110 24.46 12.89 1.92
N VAL A 111 25.34 12.53 2.84
CA VAL A 111 25.45 11.18 3.37
C VAL A 111 24.53 11.05 4.58
N ARG A 112 23.80 9.96 4.67
CA ARG A 112 22.95 9.60 5.80
C ARG A 112 23.24 8.18 6.23
N CYS A 113 23.68 8.01 7.47
CA CYS A 113 24.00 6.72 8.05
C CYS A 113 22.97 6.34 9.13
N LYS A 114 22.29 5.23 8.94
CA LYS A 114 21.49 4.61 9.99
C LYS A 114 22.27 3.47 10.62
N ARG A 115 22.48 3.55 11.93
CA ARG A 115 23.25 2.55 12.69
C ARG A 115 22.39 1.88 13.76
N ASN A 116 22.50 0.57 13.85
CA ASN A 116 21.93 -0.26 14.92
C ASN A 116 23.00 -1.25 15.40
N GLY A 117 23.11 -1.42 16.73
CA GLY A 117 24.14 -2.25 17.35
C GLY A 117 25.27 -1.42 18.01
N LYS A 118 26.27 -2.11 18.57
CA LYS A 118 27.42 -1.51 19.23
C LYS A 118 28.62 -1.40 18.27
N HIS A 119 29.13 -0.22 18.05
CA HIS A 119 30.23 0.07 17.14
C HIS A 119 31.20 1.08 17.76
N ALA A 120 32.47 1.06 17.34
CA ALA A 120 33.49 2.00 17.77
C ALA A 120 33.27 3.44 17.21
N PHE A 121 32.40 3.60 16.21
CA PHE A 121 32.07 4.86 15.53
C PHE A 121 30.58 5.22 15.69
N LYS A 122 30.25 6.47 15.55
CA LYS A 122 28.87 7.01 15.50
C LYS A 122 28.41 7.14 14.05
N SER A 123 27.09 7.25 13.84
CA SER A 123 26.53 7.51 12.51
C SER A 123 27.10 8.79 11.90
N THR A 124 27.29 9.83 12.71
CA THR A 124 27.89 11.11 12.30
C THR A 124 29.34 10.99 11.85
N ASP A 125 30.08 10.03 12.38
CA ASP A 125 31.49 9.81 11.97
C ASP A 125 31.53 9.22 10.55
N VAL A 126 30.65 8.25 10.26
CA VAL A 126 30.45 7.70 8.90
C VAL A 126 30.02 8.80 7.93
N GLU A 127 29.01 9.59 8.32
CA GLU A 127 28.46 10.67 7.47
C GLU A 127 29.53 11.70 7.10
N ARG A 128 30.37 12.11 8.08
CA ARG A 128 31.47 13.07 7.87
C ARG A 128 32.58 12.47 7.04
N TYR A 129 33.05 11.29 7.37
CA TYR A 129 34.17 10.64 6.71
C TYR A 129 33.86 10.33 5.25
N VAL A 130 32.76 9.62 5.01
CA VAL A 130 32.31 9.27 3.66
C VAL A 130 31.93 10.53 2.87
N GLY A 131 31.30 11.52 3.51
CA GLY A 131 30.94 12.78 2.88
C GLY A 131 32.15 13.57 2.42
N ALA A 132 33.19 13.68 3.24
CA ALA A 132 34.46 14.35 2.90
C ALA A 132 35.17 13.62 1.75
N GLY A 133 35.26 12.27 1.82
CA GLY A 133 35.91 11.47 0.79
C GLY A 133 35.17 11.55 -0.56
N LEU A 134 33.84 11.45 -0.59
CA LEU A 134 33.05 11.63 -1.81
C LEU A 134 33.21 13.03 -2.40
N ASN A 135 33.23 14.09 -1.55
CA ASN A 135 33.41 15.46 -2.01
C ASN A 135 34.80 15.69 -2.64
N ALA A 136 35.81 15.00 -2.12
CA ALA A 136 37.21 15.14 -2.61
C ALA A 136 37.51 14.30 -3.87
N GLN A 137 36.74 13.19 -4.07
CA GLN A 137 37.08 12.16 -5.09
C GLN A 137 36.03 12.02 -6.18
N THR A 138 35.00 12.90 -6.23
CA THR A 138 33.97 12.89 -7.27
C THR A 138 33.75 14.29 -7.83
N ASP A 139 33.10 14.38 -8.98
CA ASP A 139 32.71 15.65 -9.62
C ASP A 139 31.38 16.18 -9.06
N ALA A 140 31.15 16.00 -7.77
CA ALA A 140 29.98 16.56 -7.09
C ALA A 140 30.12 18.08 -6.93
N VAL A 141 29.01 18.82 -6.96
CA VAL A 141 28.97 20.26 -6.67
C VAL A 141 29.38 20.54 -5.21
N GLY A 142 29.02 19.61 -4.31
CA GLY A 142 29.36 19.70 -2.90
C GLY A 142 28.31 19.10 -1.97
N VAL A 143 28.61 19.15 -0.67
CA VAL A 143 27.72 18.65 0.38
C VAL A 143 26.62 19.66 0.68
N ARG A 144 25.37 19.20 0.63
CA ARG A 144 24.19 20.00 0.97
C ARG A 144 23.28 19.19 1.89
N LEU A 145 23.20 19.60 3.16
CA LEU A 145 22.50 18.82 4.18
C LEU A 145 20.96 18.92 4.10
N LYS A 146 20.45 20.03 3.57
CA LYS A 146 19.01 20.26 3.40
C LYS A 146 18.67 20.22 1.91
N ASP A 147 17.72 19.38 1.53
CA ASP A 147 17.25 19.17 0.17
C ASP A 147 18.39 18.92 -0.85
N PRO A 148 19.26 17.90 -0.63
CA PRO A 148 20.30 17.53 -1.59
C PRO A 148 19.67 16.89 -2.83
N ASP A 149 20.35 17.00 -3.98
CA ASP A 149 19.95 16.33 -5.21
C ASP A 149 20.10 14.81 -5.10
N VAL A 150 21.11 14.34 -4.34
CA VAL A 150 21.37 12.91 -4.10
C VAL A 150 21.58 12.68 -2.61
N THR A 151 20.91 11.67 -2.07
CA THR A 151 21.18 11.18 -0.71
C THR A 151 21.91 9.86 -0.77
N VAL A 152 23.14 9.83 -0.30
CA VAL A 152 23.95 8.61 -0.11
C VAL A 152 23.48 7.93 1.17
N LEU A 153 22.89 6.75 1.05
CA LEU A 153 22.30 6.02 2.18
C LEU A 153 23.15 4.81 2.55
N ILE A 154 23.56 4.74 3.82
CA ILE A 154 24.32 3.63 4.40
C ILE A 154 23.57 3.14 5.63
N GLU A 155 23.28 1.84 5.72
CA GLU A 155 22.76 1.23 6.96
C GLU A 155 23.79 0.27 7.54
N VAL A 156 24.16 0.48 8.81
CA VAL A 156 25.05 -0.43 9.55
C VAL A 156 24.24 -1.16 10.62
N ARG A 157 24.30 -2.48 10.61
CA ARG A 157 23.57 -3.31 11.58
C ARG A 157 24.49 -4.41 12.08
N ASP A 158 24.79 -4.37 13.37
CA ASP A 158 25.72 -5.29 14.01
C ASP A 158 27.01 -5.43 13.17
N ASP A 159 27.25 -6.58 12.57
CA ASP A 159 28.43 -6.86 11.76
C ASP A 159 28.21 -6.77 10.24
N VAL A 160 27.22 -6.00 9.81
CA VAL A 160 26.84 -5.88 8.40
C VAL A 160 26.66 -4.41 8.00
N VAL A 161 27.18 -4.07 6.83
CA VAL A 161 26.94 -2.80 6.12
C VAL A 161 26.03 -3.07 4.93
N PHE A 162 24.99 -2.26 4.79
CA PHE A 162 24.10 -2.25 3.63
C PHE A 162 24.33 -0.95 2.84
N MET A 163 24.81 -1.10 1.61
CA MET A 163 24.89 0.00 0.64
C MET A 163 23.57 0.07 -0.12
N VAL A 164 22.94 1.25 -0.12
CA VAL A 164 21.63 1.43 -0.75
C VAL A 164 21.79 1.83 -2.20
N ARG A 165 21.28 1.02 -3.12
CA ARG A 165 21.26 1.33 -4.56
C ARG A 165 20.14 2.28 -4.94
N ASP A 166 18.93 2.01 -4.39
CA ASP A 166 17.70 2.75 -4.65
C ASP A 166 16.77 2.68 -3.45
N GLN A 167 15.91 3.68 -3.33
CA GLN A 167 14.85 3.75 -2.33
C GLN A 167 13.55 4.11 -3.01
N ARG A 168 12.48 3.34 -2.72
CA ARG A 168 11.15 3.60 -3.21
C ARG A 168 10.14 3.70 -2.08
N ALA A 169 9.16 4.59 -2.24
CA ALA A 169 8.00 4.66 -1.35
C ALA A 169 7.11 3.44 -1.52
N GLY A 170 6.53 2.96 -0.44
CA GLY A 170 5.42 2.02 -0.45
C GLY A 170 4.10 2.75 -0.23
N MET A 171 2.98 2.05 -0.36
CA MET A 171 1.66 2.68 -0.19
C MET A 171 1.29 3.00 1.27
N GLY A 172 2.09 2.54 2.23
CA GLY A 172 1.80 2.71 3.66
C GLY A 172 0.62 1.86 4.14
N GLY A 173 -0.06 2.32 5.19
CA GLY A 173 -1.24 1.64 5.72
C GLY A 173 -0.94 0.38 6.55
N PHE A 174 -1.88 -0.56 6.57
CA PHE A 174 -1.76 -1.79 7.34
C PHE A 174 -1.75 -3.02 6.46
N PRO A 175 -1.08 -4.10 6.88
CA PRO A 175 -1.06 -5.35 6.11
C PRO A 175 -2.47 -5.87 5.85
N LEU A 176 -2.74 -6.20 4.61
CA LEU A 176 -4.02 -6.75 4.21
C LEU A 176 -4.35 -8.03 4.97
N GLY A 177 -5.59 -8.17 5.43
CA GLY A 177 -6.05 -9.29 6.27
C GLY A 177 -5.67 -9.15 7.76
N CYS A 178 -5.17 -7.98 8.20
CA CYS A 178 -5.01 -7.67 9.62
C CYS A 178 -6.29 -7.11 10.25
N GLN A 179 -7.19 -6.63 9.43
CA GLN A 179 -8.55 -6.20 9.78
C GLN A 179 -9.56 -7.16 9.15
N ASP A 180 -10.81 -7.02 9.54
CA ASP A 180 -11.91 -7.83 9.03
C ASP A 180 -12.21 -7.51 7.55
N SER A 181 -13.17 -8.25 6.99
CA SER A 181 -13.62 -8.06 5.61
C SER A 181 -14.67 -6.96 5.52
N VAL A 182 -14.74 -6.32 4.35
CA VAL A 182 -15.80 -5.36 4.01
C VAL A 182 -16.39 -5.70 2.65
N LEU A 183 -17.66 -5.32 2.45
CA LEU A 183 -18.34 -5.41 1.16
C LEU A 183 -18.44 -4.01 0.55
N SER A 184 -17.66 -3.75 -0.49
CA SER A 184 -17.67 -2.47 -1.20
C SER A 184 -18.68 -2.46 -2.33
N LEU A 185 -19.58 -1.50 -2.31
CA LEU A 185 -20.54 -1.24 -3.37
C LEU A 185 -19.80 -0.50 -4.50
N ILE A 186 -19.40 -1.26 -5.53
CA ILE A 186 -18.60 -0.74 -6.64
C ILE A 186 -19.49 -0.42 -7.84
N SER A 187 -19.31 0.78 -8.42
CA SER A 187 -20.07 1.23 -9.59
C SER A 187 -19.20 1.37 -10.85
N GLY A 188 -17.88 1.16 -10.73
CA GLY A 188 -16.91 1.42 -11.79
C GLY A 188 -16.49 2.88 -11.89
N GLY A 189 -17.12 3.80 -11.18
CA GLY A 189 -16.71 5.20 -11.07
C GLY A 189 -15.50 5.39 -10.14
N PHE A 190 -14.87 6.57 -10.21
CA PHE A 190 -13.68 6.90 -9.41
C PHE A 190 -13.93 6.80 -7.92
N ASP A 191 -15.03 7.34 -7.40
CA ASP A 191 -15.29 7.41 -5.96
C ASP A 191 -15.39 6.04 -5.31
N SER A 192 -16.14 5.10 -5.91
CA SER A 192 -16.24 3.73 -5.40
C SER A 192 -14.92 2.98 -5.47
N SER A 193 -14.11 3.26 -6.50
CA SER A 193 -12.78 2.66 -6.68
C SER A 193 -11.79 3.19 -5.64
N VAL A 194 -11.78 4.51 -5.39
CA VAL A 194 -10.91 5.15 -4.40
C VAL A 194 -11.32 4.75 -2.98
N SER A 195 -12.63 4.66 -2.68
CA SER A 195 -13.12 4.17 -1.38
C SER A 195 -12.67 2.74 -1.12
N SER A 196 -12.76 1.85 -2.13
CA SER A 196 -12.25 0.48 -2.05
C SER A 196 -10.73 0.45 -1.80
N TYR A 197 -9.96 1.27 -2.53
CA TYR A 197 -8.52 1.40 -2.34
C TYR A 197 -8.14 1.86 -0.93
N LEU A 198 -8.87 2.84 -0.38
CA LEU A 198 -8.63 3.33 0.98
C LEU A 198 -8.88 2.24 2.03
N CYS A 199 -9.91 1.41 1.85
CA CYS A 199 -10.15 0.25 2.70
C CYS A 199 -9.03 -0.79 2.61
N ILE A 200 -8.58 -1.13 1.39
CA ILE A 200 -7.43 -2.02 1.15
C ILE A 200 -6.17 -1.48 1.86
N LYS A 201 -5.89 -0.17 1.71
CA LYS A 201 -4.77 0.49 2.37
C LYS A 201 -4.85 0.43 3.89
N ARG A 202 -6.05 0.40 4.48
CA ARG A 202 -6.26 0.21 5.93
C ARG A 202 -6.18 -1.25 6.37
N GLY A 203 -5.90 -2.19 5.46
CA GLY A 203 -5.71 -3.61 5.75
C GLY A 203 -7.01 -4.43 5.74
N LEU A 204 -8.12 -3.84 5.31
CA LEU A 204 -9.42 -4.51 5.19
C LEU A 204 -9.45 -5.40 3.94
N GLN A 205 -9.91 -6.63 4.08
CA GLN A 205 -10.14 -7.51 2.95
C GLN A 205 -11.44 -7.08 2.24
N THR A 206 -11.29 -6.43 1.08
CA THR A 206 -12.39 -5.78 0.38
C THR A 206 -12.97 -6.71 -0.69
N HIS A 207 -14.23 -7.13 -0.50
CA HIS A 207 -15.05 -7.82 -1.49
C HIS A 207 -15.92 -6.79 -2.22
N TYR A 208 -16.39 -7.13 -3.42
CA TYR A 208 -17.11 -6.19 -4.28
C TYR A 208 -18.55 -6.64 -4.51
N CYS A 209 -19.49 -5.71 -4.39
CA CYS A 209 -20.88 -5.86 -4.76
C CYS A 209 -21.22 -4.82 -5.83
N PHE A 210 -21.70 -5.28 -6.97
CA PHE A 210 -22.16 -4.47 -8.09
C PHE A 210 -23.65 -4.67 -8.31
N PHE A 211 -24.40 -3.58 -8.25
CA PHE A 211 -25.82 -3.57 -8.61
C PHE A 211 -25.94 -3.25 -10.10
N ASN A 212 -26.32 -4.25 -10.88
CA ASN A 212 -26.49 -4.10 -12.31
C ASN A 212 -27.87 -3.47 -12.59
N LEU A 213 -27.87 -2.21 -12.97
CA LEU A 213 -29.09 -1.46 -13.30
C LEU A 213 -29.54 -1.66 -14.75
N GLY A 214 -28.75 -2.36 -15.55
CA GLY A 214 -29.00 -2.68 -16.94
C GLY A 214 -27.71 -2.67 -17.78
N GLY A 215 -27.47 -3.79 -18.45
CA GLY A 215 -26.44 -3.90 -19.47
C GLY A 215 -25.19 -4.67 -19.09
N ARG A 216 -24.87 -5.65 -19.94
CA ARG A 216 -23.67 -6.51 -19.79
C ARG A 216 -22.37 -5.73 -19.98
N ALA A 217 -22.35 -4.70 -20.82
CA ALA A 217 -21.17 -3.91 -21.09
C ALA A 217 -20.69 -3.14 -19.84
N HIS A 218 -21.62 -2.56 -19.08
CA HIS A 218 -21.32 -1.87 -17.83
C HIS A 218 -20.76 -2.86 -16.77
N GLU A 219 -21.38 -4.02 -16.63
CA GLU A 219 -20.90 -5.06 -15.70
C GLU A 219 -19.46 -5.49 -16.02
N LEU A 220 -19.11 -5.68 -17.30
CA LEU A 220 -17.75 -6.02 -17.70
C LEU A 220 -16.76 -4.91 -17.33
N ALA A 221 -17.08 -3.64 -17.60
CA ALA A 221 -16.23 -2.51 -17.24
C ALA A 221 -16.00 -2.44 -15.72
N VAL A 222 -17.04 -2.67 -14.90
CA VAL A 222 -16.90 -2.68 -13.43
C VAL A 222 -16.04 -3.87 -12.96
N LYS A 223 -16.18 -5.03 -13.60
CA LYS A 223 -15.32 -6.19 -13.31
C LYS A 223 -13.85 -5.90 -13.62
N GLU A 224 -13.57 -5.20 -14.72
CA GLU A 224 -12.19 -4.81 -15.07
C GLU A 224 -11.59 -3.87 -14.01
N VAL A 225 -12.35 -2.89 -13.52
CA VAL A 225 -11.92 -2.01 -12.42
C VAL A 225 -11.65 -2.80 -11.14
N ALA A 226 -12.56 -3.70 -10.75
CA ALA A 226 -12.38 -4.55 -9.58
C ALA A 226 -11.16 -5.48 -9.71
N LEU A 227 -10.95 -6.06 -10.90
CA LEU A 227 -9.80 -6.88 -11.24
C LEU A 227 -8.50 -6.09 -11.15
N PHE A 228 -8.47 -4.86 -11.67
CA PHE A 228 -7.30 -3.97 -11.56
C PHE A 228 -6.94 -3.68 -10.10
N LEU A 229 -7.92 -3.32 -9.26
CA LEU A 229 -7.70 -3.09 -7.83
C LEU A 229 -7.17 -4.34 -7.13
N TRP A 230 -7.73 -5.50 -7.44
CA TRP A 230 -7.27 -6.77 -6.90
C TRP A 230 -5.84 -7.10 -7.33
N MET A 231 -5.55 -7.07 -8.62
CA MET A 231 -4.22 -7.39 -9.15
C MET A 231 -3.16 -6.47 -8.57
N LYS A 232 -3.46 -5.18 -8.46
CA LYS A 232 -2.46 -4.19 -8.05
C LYS A 232 -2.23 -4.12 -6.54
N TYR A 233 -3.29 -4.21 -5.74
CA TYR A 233 -3.21 -3.91 -4.31
C TYR A 233 -3.65 -5.05 -3.39
N HIS A 234 -4.31 -6.05 -3.90
CA HIS A 234 -5.04 -7.04 -3.10
C HIS A 234 -4.73 -8.50 -3.47
N SER A 235 -3.80 -8.76 -4.41
CA SER A 235 -3.54 -10.09 -4.98
C SER A 235 -3.05 -11.13 -3.96
N SER A 236 -2.58 -10.71 -2.77
CA SER A 236 -2.24 -11.63 -1.67
C SER A 236 -3.45 -12.36 -1.06
N HIS A 237 -4.68 -11.94 -1.37
CA HIS A 237 -5.92 -12.50 -0.86
C HIS A 237 -6.93 -12.73 -1.97
N ARG A 238 -7.82 -13.72 -1.77
CA ARG A 238 -8.94 -13.95 -2.67
C ARG A 238 -10.04 -12.92 -2.42
N VAL A 239 -10.69 -12.45 -3.48
CA VAL A 239 -11.83 -11.55 -3.41
C VAL A 239 -13.05 -12.20 -4.06
N LYS A 240 -14.23 -11.76 -3.64
CA LYS A 240 -15.51 -12.10 -4.27
C LYS A 240 -15.99 -10.85 -5.02
N PHE A 241 -16.50 -11.06 -6.23
CA PHE A 241 -17.25 -10.08 -6.99
C PHE A 241 -18.67 -10.60 -7.14
N ILE A 242 -19.64 -9.90 -6.57
CA ILE A 242 -21.04 -10.25 -6.57
C ILE A 242 -21.76 -9.28 -7.50
N SER A 243 -22.38 -9.78 -8.58
CA SER A 243 -23.24 -9.00 -9.46
C SER A 243 -24.69 -9.29 -9.10
N VAL A 244 -25.43 -8.25 -8.79
CA VAL A 244 -26.84 -8.32 -8.40
C VAL A 244 -27.67 -7.70 -9.51
N PRO A 245 -28.56 -8.46 -10.19
CA PRO A 245 -29.49 -7.89 -11.14
C PRO A 245 -30.48 -6.98 -10.40
N PHE A 246 -30.59 -5.73 -10.85
CA PHE A 246 -31.36 -4.72 -10.14
C PHE A 246 -32.34 -3.96 -11.06
N GLU A 247 -32.47 -4.39 -12.31
CA GLU A 247 -33.33 -3.79 -13.32
C GLU A 247 -34.79 -3.72 -12.85
N GLY A 248 -35.34 -4.82 -12.29
CA GLY A 248 -36.71 -4.84 -11.81
C GLY A 248 -36.97 -3.88 -10.64
N VAL A 249 -35.97 -3.65 -9.77
CA VAL A 249 -36.10 -2.65 -8.69
C VAL A 249 -36.10 -1.23 -9.28
N VAL A 250 -35.28 -0.98 -10.28
CA VAL A 250 -35.23 0.32 -10.98
C VAL A 250 -36.56 0.59 -11.69
N GLU A 251 -37.13 -0.40 -12.38
CA GLU A 251 -38.41 -0.29 -13.05
C GLU A 251 -39.54 0.07 -12.06
N GLU A 252 -39.61 -0.58 -10.92
CA GLU A 252 -40.59 -0.29 -9.87
C GLU A 252 -40.42 1.14 -9.31
N ILE A 253 -39.16 1.58 -9.11
CA ILE A 253 -38.86 2.96 -8.65
C ILE A 253 -39.32 3.99 -9.68
N LEU A 254 -39.01 3.77 -10.95
CA LEU A 254 -39.41 4.67 -12.04
C LEU A 254 -40.93 4.80 -12.17
N ASN A 255 -41.67 3.73 -11.90
CA ASN A 255 -43.13 3.70 -12.03
C ASN A 255 -43.86 4.25 -10.79
N LYS A 256 -43.27 4.18 -9.59
CA LYS A 256 -44.00 4.41 -8.33
C LYS A 256 -43.43 5.49 -7.42
N VAL A 257 -42.23 6.00 -7.69
CA VAL A 257 -41.52 6.95 -6.81
C VAL A 257 -41.45 8.32 -7.48
N ASP A 258 -41.66 9.38 -6.69
CA ASP A 258 -41.45 10.75 -7.13
C ASP A 258 -39.98 10.96 -7.58
N ASN A 259 -39.78 11.66 -8.69
CA ASN A 259 -38.48 11.93 -9.28
C ASN A 259 -37.47 12.50 -8.28
N ALA A 260 -37.93 13.36 -7.36
CA ALA A 260 -37.07 13.99 -6.35
C ALA A 260 -36.52 12.97 -5.34
N GLN A 261 -37.18 11.82 -5.16
CA GLN A 261 -36.83 10.81 -4.15
C GLN A 261 -36.19 9.55 -4.75
N MET A 262 -36.23 9.35 -6.07
CA MET A 262 -35.77 8.11 -6.72
C MET A 262 -34.36 7.72 -6.31
N GLY A 263 -33.42 8.66 -6.28
CA GLY A 263 -32.02 8.41 -5.91
C GLY A 263 -31.85 7.96 -4.46
N VAL A 264 -32.64 8.50 -3.54
CA VAL A 264 -32.62 8.12 -2.12
C VAL A 264 -33.20 6.71 -1.95
N ILE A 265 -34.34 6.44 -2.57
CA ILE A 265 -35.01 5.12 -2.51
C ILE A 265 -34.12 4.03 -3.14
N LEU A 266 -33.54 4.29 -4.30
CA LEU A 266 -32.60 3.36 -4.95
C LEU A 266 -31.46 2.97 -4.02
N LYS A 267 -30.81 3.94 -3.39
CA LYS A 267 -29.69 3.69 -2.45
C LYS A 267 -30.14 2.92 -1.21
N ARG A 268 -31.35 3.21 -0.69
CA ARG A 268 -31.93 2.41 0.42
C ARG A 268 -32.14 0.95 0.02
N MET A 269 -32.64 0.69 -1.18
CA MET A 269 -32.81 -0.68 -1.68
C MET A 269 -31.47 -1.38 -1.89
N MET A 270 -30.45 -0.65 -2.40
CA MET A 270 -29.08 -1.18 -2.52
C MET A 270 -28.49 -1.56 -1.15
N LEU A 271 -28.60 -0.70 -0.13
CA LEU A 271 -28.08 -1.02 1.21
C LEU A 271 -28.77 -2.22 1.83
N ARG A 272 -30.10 -2.34 1.73
CA ARG A 272 -30.85 -3.52 2.23
C ARG A 272 -30.39 -4.81 1.56
N ALA A 273 -30.22 -4.81 0.24
CA ALA A 273 -29.73 -5.98 -0.49
C ALA A 273 -28.25 -6.28 -0.16
N ALA A 274 -27.40 -5.25 -0.05
CA ALA A 274 -26.01 -5.39 0.32
C ALA A 274 -25.84 -5.99 1.73
N GLU A 275 -26.65 -5.57 2.69
CA GLU A 275 -26.65 -6.12 4.05
C GLU A 275 -26.96 -7.62 4.06
N GLN A 276 -27.98 -8.07 3.31
CA GLN A 276 -28.30 -9.49 3.20
C GLN A 276 -27.14 -10.31 2.60
N ILE A 277 -26.48 -9.75 1.57
CA ILE A 277 -25.30 -10.36 0.96
C ILE A 277 -24.14 -10.40 1.96
N ALA A 278 -23.89 -9.30 2.66
CA ALA A 278 -22.84 -9.18 3.66
C ALA A 278 -23.04 -10.18 4.81
N ALA A 279 -24.26 -10.30 5.31
CA ALA A 279 -24.64 -11.29 6.34
C ALA A 279 -24.34 -12.72 5.87
N GLY A 280 -24.70 -13.07 4.63
CA GLY A 280 -24.39 -14.38 4.03
C GLY A 280 -22.88 -14.64 3.85
N LEU A 281 -22.06 -13.60 3.90
CA LEU A 281 -20.59 -13.65 3.83
C LEU A 281 -19.91 -13.47 5.20
N HIS A 282 -20.68 -13.28 6.27
CA HIS A 282 -20.19 -12.93 7.61
C HIS A 282 -19.37 -11.63 7.61
N ILE A 283 -19.85 -10.61 6.90
CA ILE A 283 -19.27 -9.28 6.80
C ILE A 283 -20.20 -8.29 7.50
N GLU A 284 -19.67 -7.48 8.40
CA GLU A 284 -20.43 -6.53 9.23
C GLU A 284 -20.39 -5.09 8.70
N ALA A 285 -19.56 -4.80 7.69
CA ALA A 285 -19.39 -3.45 7.18
C ALA A 285 -19.55 -3.37 5.65
N LEU A 286 -20.31 -2.37 5.22
CA LEU A 286 -20.48 -1.96 3.84
C LEU A 286 -19.60 -0.75 3.54
N VAL A 287 -19.15 -0.60 2.30
CA VAL A 287 -18.37 0.56 1.85
C VAL A 287 -19.04 1.21 0.67
N THR A 288 -19.23 2.52 0.72
CA THR A 288 -19.77 3.30 -0.41
C THR A 288 -18.79 4.40 -0.81
N GLY A 289 -18.87 4.85 -2.07
CA GLY A 289 -18.08 5.96 -2.60
C GLY A 289 -18.77 7.32 -2.45
N GLU A 290 -19.70 7.47 -1.51
CA GLU A 290 -20.45 8.71 -1.33
C GLU A 290 -19.58 9.79 -0.70
N SER A 291 -19.76 11.03 -1.21
CA SER A 291 -19.17 12.26 -0.65
C SER A 291 -20.29 13.26 -0.34
N VAL A 292 -20.19 13.92 0.81
CA VAL A 292 -21.23 14.87 1.25
C VAL A 292 -21.40 16.00 0.24
N ALA A 293 -22.65 16.30 -0.12
CA ALA A 293 -23.07 17.38 -1.02
C ALA A 293 -22.61 17.24 -2.50
N GLN A 294 -22.07 16.11 -2.91
CA GLN A 294 -21.67 15.89 -4.30
C GLN A 294 -22.88 15.81 -5.24
N VAL A 295 -23.96 15.15 -4.82
CA VAL A 295 -25.24 15.09 -5.52
C VAL A 295 -26.41 15.21 -4.54
N SER A 296 -27.63 15.48 -5.04
CA SER A 296 -28.81 15.72 -4.22
C SER A 296 -29.13 14.60 -3.21
N SER A 297 -28.88 13.34 -3.53
CA SER A 297 -29.05 12.22 -2.62
C SER A 297 -27.98 12.12 -1.53
N GLN A 298 -26.92 12.93 -1.59
CA GLN A 298 -25.78 12.89 -0.65
C GLN A 298 -25.76 14.07 0.33
N THR A 299 -26.89 14.72 0.56
CA THR A 299 -27.03 15.65 1.68
C THR A 299 -27.05 14.87 3.01
N LEU A 300 -26.64 15.49 4.10
CA LEU A 300 -26.62 14.82 5.42
C LEU A 300 -28.01 14.23 5.82
N PRO A 301 -29.15 14.95 5.64
CA PRO A 301 -30.46 14.36 5.89
C PRO A 301 -30.75 13.13 5.02
N ASN A 302 -30.42 13.20 3.74
CA ASN A 302 -30.64 12.06 2.82
C ASN A 302 -29.75 10.87 3.17
N LEU A 303 -28.48 11.10 3.53
CA LEU A 303 -27.59 10.02 3.98
C LEU A 303 -28.10 9.37 5.26
N ALA A 304 -28.61 10.15 6.21
CA ALA A 304 -29.22 9.60 7.44
C ALA A 304 -30.45 8.74 7.14
N VAL A 305 -31.30 9.18 6.20
CA VAL A 305 -32.46 8.40 5.73
C VAL A 305 -32.01 7.14 4.97
N ILE A 306 -30.96 7.21 4.17
CA ILE A 306 -30.39 6.06 3.47
C ILE A 306 -29.85 5.05 4.48
N ASP A 307 -29.13 5.47 5.50
CA ASP A 307 -28.54 4.59 6.51
C ASP A 307 -29.58 3.91 7.42
N SER A 308 -30.74 4.54 7.62
CA SER A 308 -31.78 4.01 8.53
C SER A 308 -32.38 2.66 8.12
N VAL A 309 -31.99 2.07 6.98
CA VAL A 309 -32.49 0.78 6.47
C VAL A 309 -31.55 -0.40 6.72
N THR A 310 -30.40 -0.15 7.31
CA THR A 310 -29.37 -1.17 7.58
C THR A 310 -28.80 -1.02 8.99
N ASP A 311 -28.55 -2.15 9.65
CA ASP A 311 -27.81 -2.21 10.91
C ASP A 311 -26.29 -2.42 10.67
N ALA A 312 -25.88 -2.68 9.41
CA ALA A 312 -24.47 -2.80 9.05
C ALA A 312 -23.75 -1.45 9.16
N LEU A 313 -22.49 -1.49 9.57
CA LEU A 313 -21.64 -0.29 9.56
C LEU A 313 -21.41 0.18 8.12
N VAL A 314 -21.86 1.39 7.77
CA VAL A 314 -21.63 1.97 6.45
C VAL A 314 -20.41 2.90 6.49
N LEU A 315 -19.31 2.46 5.89
CA LEU A 315 -18.07 3.22 5.74
C LEU A 315 -18.13 4.09 4.49
N ARG A 316 -17.82 5.39 4.67
CA ARG A 316 -17.73 6.38 3.60
C ARG A 316 -16.36 7.05 3.61
N PRO A 317 -15.32 6.41 3.04
CA PRO A 317 -13.95 6.96 3.10
C PRO A 317 -13.78 8.34 2.46
N LEU A 318 -14.72 8.76 1.61
CA LEU A 318 -14.72 10.04 0.89
C LEU A 318 -15.75 11.06 1.42
N ALA A 319 -16.35 10.81 2.58
CA ALA A 319 -17.46 11.63 3.07
C ALA A 319 -17.08 13.09 3.33
N THR A 320 -15.79 13.38 3.59
CA THR A 320 -15.28 14.73 3.93
C THR A 320 -14.12 15.14 3.03
#